data_e33ec211bbfb71d4099ea91f13fe4c59
#
_entry.id   e33ec211bbfb71d4099ea91f13fe4c59
#
_cell.length_a   1.000
_cell.length_b   1.000
_cell.length_c   1.000
_cell.angle_alpha   90.00
_cell.angle_beta   90.00
_cell.angle_gamma   90.00
#
_symmetry.space_group_name_H-M   'P 1'
#
loop_
_entity.id
_entity.type
_entity.pdbx_description
1 polymer ?
#
loop_
_entity_poly.entity_id
_entity_poly.type
_entity_poly.pdbx_seq_one_letter_code
_entity_poly.pdbx_strand_id
1 'polypeptide(L)'
;MEVLNQVKESGVKLSVRNMSKAFDGKRVLDDLSFDLMEGEFLSILGPSGCGKTTLLRILIGLEKADQGEIIKGDRDISALTSFERGMGIVFQNYALFPNMNVLQNVQYALTLRKETKDKAREIALHTLEQVGLADQINKRPNQLSGGQQQRVAIARTRAMNPDIILLDEPISALDVTNREIMKTELKALQKKFNVTMLFITHDQEEAFFLSDRIMVMNNGLIEQIGTPLEIYRNPANQYVKEFVVDQLDKKYTDLLGYTGRI
;
A
#
# COMPACT_ATOMS: atom_id res chain seq x y z
N MET A 1 -21.27 -17.85 -15.94
CA MET A 1 -19.92 -18.47 -15.92
C MET A 1 -19.08 -17.82 -17.02
N GLU A 2 -18.95 -16.46 -17.00
CA GLU A 2 -18.26 -15.68 -18.05
C GLU A 2 -17.78 -14.31 -17.53
N VAL A 3 -17.23 -14.27 -16.31
CA VAL A 3 -16.71 -13.02 -15.70
C VAL A 3 -15.24 -13.13 -15.27
N LEU A 4 -14.53 -14.15 -15.75
CA LEU A 4 -13.15 -14.44 -15.35
C LEU A 4 -12.17 -14.45 -16.53
N ASN A 5 -12.21 -13.49 -17.45
CA ASN A 5 -11.10 -13.31 -18.40
C ASN A 5 -11.12 -11.92 -19.04
N GLN A 6 -10.82 -10.91 -18.24
CA GLN A 6 -10.15 -9.70 -18.74
C GLN A 6 -8.92 -9.47 -17.87
N VAL A 7 -7.93 -10.34 -17.99
CA VAL A 7 -6.55 -9.93 -17.72
C VAL A 7 -6.24 -8.92 -18.83
N LYS A 8 -6.40 -7.62 -18.53
CA LYS A 8 -5.79 -6.56 -19.32
C LYS A 8 -4.31 -6.95 -19.42
N GLU A 9 -3.73 -6.88 -20.63
CA GLU A 9 -2.29 -6.79 -20.83
C GLU A 9 -1.84 -5.47 -20.17
N SER A 10 -1.74 -5.47 -18.85
CA SER A 10 -1.27 -4.34 -18.09
C SER A 10 0.24 -4.33 -18.21
N GLY A 11 0.79 -3.28 -18.80
CA GLY A 11 2.23 -3.08 -18.86
C GLY A 11 2.85 -2.96 -17.47
N VAL A 12 4.15 -3.14 -17.37
CA VAL A 12 4.89 -2.94 -16.13
C VAL A 12 4.88 -1.45 -15.77
N LYS A 13 4.38 -1.11 -14.58
CA LYS A 13 4.32 0.27 -14.07
C LYS A 13 5.59 0.69 -13.36
N LEU A 14 6.17 -0.23 -12.57
CA LEU A 14 7.40 -0.03 -11.84
C LEU A 14 8.20 -1.33 -11.84
N SER A 15 9.48 -1.24 -12.15
CA SER A 15 10.44 -2.35 -12.02
C SER A 15 11.48 -2.02 -10.96
N VAL A 16 11.77 -2.98 -10.11
CA VAL A 16 12.90 -2.96 -9.17
C VAL A 16 13.87 -4.04 -9.60
N ARG A 17 15.15 -3.71 -9.68
CA ARG A 17 16.20 -4.64 -10.12
C ARG A 17 17.38 -4.62 -9.15
N ASN A 18 17.73 -5.80 -8.66
CA ASN A 18 18.91 -6.09 -7.81
C ASN A 18 19.08 -5.13 -6.63
N MET A 19 17.97 -4.73 -6.01
CA MET A 19 17.96 -3.75 -4.94
C MET A 19 18.52 -4.34 -3.65
N SER A 20 19.57 -3.69 -3.10
CA SER A 20 20.17 -4.05 -1.82
C SER A 20 20.29 -2.85 -0.91
N LYS A 21 20.19 -3.08 0.41
CA LYS A 21 20.36 -2.07 1.45
C LYS A 21 20.93 -2.66 2.72
N ALA A 22 21.91 -1.99 3.30
CA ALA A 22 22.46 -2.30 4.61
C ALA A 22 22.45 -1.05 5.52
N PHE A 23 22.35 -1.25 6.83
CA PHE A 23 22.54 -0.25 7.86
C PHE A 23 23.56 -0.78 8.85
N ASP A 24 24.61 0.00 9.13
CA ASP A 24 25.68 -0.35 10.06
C ASP A 24 26.26 -1.77 9.80
N GLY A 25 26.45 -2.11 8.52
CA GLY A 25 26.95 -3.41 8.08
C GLY A 25 25.92 -4.56 8.10
N LYS A 26 24.72 -4.34 8.65
CA LYS A 26 23.64 -5.35 8.63
C LYS A 26 22.80 -5.19 7.38
N ARG A 27 22.75 -6.24 6.54
CA ARG A 27 21.90 -6.28 5.35
C ARG A 27 20.43 -6.36 5.75
N VAL A 28 19.62 -5.46 5.18
CA VAL A 28 18.18 -5.34 5.43
C VAL A 28 17.38 -5.70 4.19
N LEU A 29 17.91 -5.39 3.00
CA LEU A 29 17.40 -5.86 1.71
C LEU A 29 18.54 -6.51 0.95
N ASP A 30 18.27 -7.65 0.32
CA ASP A 30 19.27 -8.46 -0.34
C ASP A 30 18.82 -8.88 -1.74
N ASP A 31 19.32 -8.18 -2.77
CA ASP A 31 19.13 -8.49 -4.18
C ASP A 31 17.66 -8.63 -4.62
N LEU A 32 16.82 -7.68 -4.19
CA LEU A 32 15.39 -7.72 -4.52
C LEU A 32 15.14 -7.31 -5.97
N SER A 33 14.38 -8.15 -6.70
CA SER A 33 13.93 -7.84 -8.05
C SER A 33 12.47 -8.24 -8.21
N PHE A 34 11.62 -7.30 -8.68
CA PHE A 34 10.20 -7.54 -8.95
C PHE A 34 9.61 -6.46 -9.86
N ASP A 35 8.46 -6.78 -10.43
CA ASP A 35 7.64 -5.87 -11.23
C ASP A 35 6.29 -5.61 -10.56
N LEU A 36 5.87 -4.35 -10.59
CA LEU A 36 4.52 -3.90 -10.21
C LEU A 36 3.78 -3.54 -11.49
N MET A 37 2.63 -4.19 -11.72
CA MET A 37 1.87 -4.02 -12.95
C MET A 37 0.94 -2.80 -12.87
N GLU A 38 0.57 -2.22 -14.00
CA GLU A 38 -0.34 -1.08 -14.03
C GLU A 38 -1.74 -1.45 -13.52
N GLY A 39 -2.27 -0.67 -12.59
CA GLY A 39 -3.57 -0.90 -11.97
C GLY A 39 -3.59 -2.09 -10.99
N GLU A 40 -2.42 -2.70 -10.69
CA GLU A 40 -2.28 -3.82 -9.75
C GLU A 40 -2.40 -3.35 -8.30
N PHE A 41 -2.99 -4.21 -7.47
CA PHE A 41 -2.89 -4.16 -6.02
C PHE A 41 -1.89 -5.24 -5.57
N LEU A 42 -0.63 -4.89 -5.31
CA LEU A 42 0.42 -5.78 -4.82
C LEU A 42 0.57 -5.62 -3.32
N SER A 43 0.37 -6.69 -2.53
CA SER A 43 0.72 -6.68 -1.11
C SER A 43 2.12 -7.22 -0.86
N ILE A 44 2.86 -6.57 0.03
CA ILE A 44 4.10 -7.07 0.61
C ILE A 44 3.79 -7.62 2.00
N LEU A 45 3.83 -8.93 2.13
CA LEU A 45 3.51 -9.67 3.34
C LEU A 45 4.79 -10.23 3.98
N GLY A 46 4.96 -10.04 5.27
CA GLY A 46 6.11 -10.57 5.98
C GLY A 46 6.14 -10.16 7.44
N PRO A 47 6.98 -10.77 8.28
CA PRO A 47 7.11 -10.45 9.70
C PRO A 47 7.67 -9.05 9.92
N SER A 48 7.53 -8.53 11.15
CA SER A 48 8.16 -7.26 11.53
C SER A 48 9.67 -7.33 11.39
N GLY A 49 10.28 -6.28 10.84
CA GLY A 49 11.73 -6.21 10.67
C GLY A 49 12.31 -6.92 9.43
N CYS A 50 11.51 -7.55 8.57
CA CYS A 50 12.01 -8.22 7.36
C CYS A 50 12.37 -7.26 6.20
N GLY A 51 12.28 -5.94 6.37
CA GLY A 51 12.72 -4.96 5.36
C GLY A 51 11.60 -4.22 4.61
N LYS A 52 10.31 -4.54 4.81
CA LYS A 52 9.18 -3.95 4.08
C LYS A 52 9.13 -2.41 4.08
N THR A 53 9.20 -1.81 5.26
CA THR A 53 9.20 -0.34 5.40
C THR A 53 10.45 0.29 4.80
N THR A 54 11.61 -0.39 4.86
CA THR A 54 12.84 0.08 4.19
C THR A 54 12.66 0.08 2.68
N LEU A 55 12.13 -1.00 2.11
CA LEU A 55 11.81 -1.07 0.68
C LEU A 55 10.88 0.07 0.28
N LEU A 56 9.79 0.28 1.02
CA LEU A 56 8.84 1.35 0.74
C LEU A 56 9.49 2.75 0.81
N ARG A 57 10.35 3.01 1.81
CA ARG A 57 11.09 4.27 1.93
C ARG A 57 12.05 4.49 0.77
N ILE A 58 12.69 3.44 0.28
CA ILE A 58 13.55 3.52 -0.91
C ILE A 58 12.69 3.81 -2.15
N LEU A 59 11.56 3.13 -2.34
CA LEU A 59 10.67 3.37 -3.48
C LEU A 59 10.17 4.80 -3.53
N ILE A 60 9.73 5.37 -2.41
CA ILE A 60 9.26 6.76 -2.36
C ILE A 60 10.40 7.79 -2.42
N GLY A 61 11.67 7.38 -2.24
CA GLY A 61 12.83 8.27 -2.26
C GLY A 61 13.14 8.98 -0.92
N LEU A 62 12.70 8.41 0.20
CA LEU A 62 13.07 8.84 1.56
C LEU A 62 14.35 8.17 2.06
N GLU A 63 14.75 7.09 1.44
CA GLU A 63 15.98 6.35 1.70
C GLU A 63 16.64 6.01 0.36
N LYS A 64 17.97 5.85 0.33
CA LYS A 64 18.69 5.43 -0.87
C LYS A 64 19.04 3.95 -0.77
N ALA A 65 18.84 3.21 -1.86
CA ALA A 65 19.43 1.88 -2.00
C ALA A 65 20.94 1.98 -2.08
N ASP A 66 21.65 0.95 -1.61
CA ASP A 66 23.09 0.85 -1.76
C ASP A 66 23.46 0.30 -3.15
N GLN A 67 22.57 -0.54 -3.70
CA GLN A 67 22.68 -1.11 -5.05
C GLN A 67 21.29 -1.27 -5.66
N GLY A 68 21.25 -1.39 -7.00
CA GLY A 68 20.04 -1.66 -7.76
C GLY A 68 19.40 -0.43 -8.38
N GLU A 69 18.36 -0.66 -9.16
CA GLU A 69 17.68 0.34 -9.96
C GLU A 69 16.17 0.30 -9.75
N ILE A 70 15.52 1.46 -9.89
CA ILE A 70 14.07 1.62 -9.88
C ILE A 70 13.66 2.26 -11.19
N ILE A 71 12.97 1.50 -12.03
CA ILE A 71 12.53 1.92 -13.36
C ILE A 71 11.02 2.12 -13.33
N LYS A 72 10.54 3.32 -13.67
CA LYS A 72 9.12 3.65 -13.77
C LYS A 72 8.78 3.99 -15.21
N GLY A 73 7.98 3.13 -15.86
CA GLY A 73 7.87 3.15 -17.31
C GLY A 73 9.24 2.91 -17.94
N ASP A 74 9.69 3.83 -18.79
CA ASP A 74 11.01 3.76 -19.46
C ASP A 74 12.09 4.60 -18.77
N ARG A 75 11.83 5.10 -17.55
CA ARG A 75 12.73 6.04 -16.88
C ARG A 75 13.28 5.47 -15.59
N ASP A 76 14.59 5.49 -15.41
CA ASP A 76 15.23 5.28 -14.10
C ASP A 76 14.94 6.47 -13.17
N ILE A 77 14.35 6.16 -12.02
CA ILE A 77 13.97 7.13 -10.97
C ILE A 77 14.79 6.97 -9.70
N SER A 78 15.82 6.12 -9.70
CA SER A 78 16.61 5.79 -8.51
C SER A 78 17.22 7.01 -7.83
N ALA A 79 17.74 7.96 -8.62
CA ALA A 79 18.37 9.19 -8.14
C ALA A 79 17.40 10.36 -7.93
N LEU A 80 16.12 10.23 -8.30
CA LEU A 80 15.14 11.30 -8.18
C LEU A 80 14.68 11.50 -6.74
N THR A 81 14.36 12.74 -6.41
CA THR A 81 13.73 13.09 -5.12
C THR A 81 12.32 12.52 -5.03
N SER A 82 11.77 12.38 -3.81
CA SER A 82 10.41 11.88 -3.59
C SER A 82 9.35 12.65 -4.39
N PHE A 83 9.53 13.95 -4.53
CA PHE A 83 8.63 14.81 -5.28
C PHE A 83 8.65 14.49 -6.79
N GLU A 84 9.84 14.29 -7.36
CA GLU A 84 10.02 14.03 -8.80
C GLU A 84 9.57 12.62 -9.20
N ARG A 85 9.53 11.66 -8.26
CA ARG A 85 9.05 10.29 -8.51
C ARG A 85 7.54 10.25 -8.80
N GLY A 86 6.78 11.25 -8.37
CA GLY A 86 5.34 11.36 -8.66
C GLY A 86 4.48 10.27 -8.01
N MET A 87 5.01 9.56 -7.02
CA MET A 87 4.29 8.55 -6.25
C MET A 87 3.71 9.15 -4.96
N GLY A 88 2.64 8.53 -4.46
CA GLY A 88 2.03 8.92 -3.18
C GLY A 88 2.34 7.92 -2.08
N ILE A 89 2.29 8.36 -0.82
CA ILE A 89 2.45 7.49 0.34
C ILE A 89 1.43 7.80 1.43
N VAL A 90 0.89 6.75 2.05
CA VAL A 90 0.10 6.80 3.28
C VAL A 90 0.85 6.03 4.34
N PHE A 91 1.26 6.71 5.41
CA PHE A 91 1.98 6.12 6.54
C PHE A 91 1.04 5.46 7.54
N GLN A 92 1.56 4.54 8.33
CA GLN A 92 0.85 3.82 9.39
C GLN A 92 0.15 4.75 10.40
N ASN A 93 0.78 5.85 10.77
CA ASN A 93 0.23 6.86 11.68
C ASN A 93 -0.53 7.97 10.96
N TYR A 94 -0.87 7.77 9.66
CA TYR A 94 -1.54 8.72 8.76
C TYR A 94 -0.77 10.02 8.52
N ALA A 95 0.15 10.42 9.40
CA ALA A 95 1.00 11.61 9.34
C ALA A 95 0.20 12.89 8.98
N LEU A 96 -1.01 13.06 9.54
CA LEU A 96 -1.81 14.26 9.35
C LEU A 96 -1.20 15.44 10.11
N PHE A 97 -1.31 16.63 9.55
CA PHE A 97 -0.90 17.87 10.20
C PHE A 97 -1.89 18.22 11.31
N PRO A 98 -1.50 18.14 12.60
CA PRO A 98 -2.45 18.26 13.72
C PRO A 98 -3.02 19.69 13.87
N ASN A 99 -2.28 20.70 13.39
CA ASN A 99 -2.67 22.11 13.43
C ASN A 99 -3.55 22.55 12.27
N MET A 100 -3.76 21.68 11.27
CA MET A 100 -4.57 21.91 10.08
C MET A 100 -5.90 21.16 10.20
N ASN A 101 -6.97 21.74 9.66
CA ASN A 101 -8.23 21.01 9.49
C ASN A 101 -8.16 20.02 8.32
N VAL A 102 -9.22 19.24 8.10
CA VAL A 102 -9.32 18.24 7.05
C VAL A 102 -9.04 18.84 5.66
N LEU A 103 -9.72 19.94 5.32
CA LEU A 103 -9.53 20.61 4.04
C LEU A 103 -8.09 21.08 3.85
N GLN A 104 -7.52 21.71 4.87
CA GLN A 104 -6.14 22.21 4.85
C GLN A 104 -5.12 21.07 4.68
N ASN A 105 -5.34 19.93 5.36
CA ASN A 105 -4.50 18.74 5.19
C ASN A 105 -4.47 18.26 3.74
N VAL A 106 -5.62 18.20 3.06
CA VAL A 106 -5.71 17.71 1.69
C VAL A 106 -5.14 18.71 0.69
N GLN A 107 -5.44 20.00 0.86
CA GLN A 107 -4.99 21.02 -0.08
C GLN A 107 -3.52 21.42 0.08
N TYR A 108 -2.85 21.10 1.19
CA TYR A 108 -1.50 21.60 1.51
C TYR A 108 -0.50 21.38 0.38
N ALA A 109 -0.33 20.14 -0.07
CA ALA A 109 0.62 19.81 -1.14
C ALA A 109 0.23 20.45 -2.48
N LEU A 110 -1.06 20.62 -2.74
CA LEU A 110 -1.58 21.27 -3.95
C LEU A 110 -1.20 22.75 -4.00
N THR A 111 -1.15 23.44 -2.84
CA THR A 111 -0.78 24.87 -2.76
C THR A 111 0.70 25.12 -3.03
N LEU A 112 1.55 24.08 -2.93
CA LEU A 112 2.99 24.18 -3.19
C LEU A 112 3.35 23.99 -4.67
N ARG A 113 2.44 23.46 -5.48
CA ARG A 113 2.63 23.25 -6.93
C ARG A 113 2.01 24.40 -7.72
N LYS A 114 2.77 24.99 -8.64
CA LYS A 114 2.29 26.07 -9.51
C LYS A 114 1.05 25.68 -10.32
N GLU A 115 1.02 24.43 -10.80
CA GLU A 115 -0.03 23.88 -11.68
C GLU A 115 -1.37 23.71 -10.96
N THR A 116 -1.35 23.50 -9.63
CA THR A 116 -2.56 23.18 -8.86
C THR A 116 -2.94 24.25 -7.83
N LYS A 117 -2.05 25.23 -7.56
CA LYS A 117 -2.22 26.22 -6.51
C LYS A 117 -3.56 26.94 -6.56
N ASP A 118 -3.95 27.43 -7.75
CA ASP A 118 -5.18 28.21 -7.92
C ASP A 118 -6.45 27.36 -7.80
N LYS A 119 -6.36 26.05 -8.05
CA LYS A 119 -7.44 25.06 -7.94
C LYS A 119 -7.35 24.19 -6.70
N ALA A 120 -6.39 24.46 -5.80
CA ALA A 120 -6.10 23.57 -4.66
C ALA A 120 -7.32 23.30 -3.79
N ARG A 121 -8.15 24.33 -3.54
CA ARG A 121 -9.37 24.19 -2.74
C ARG A 121 -10.43 23.34 -3.47
N GLU A 122 -10.64 23.57 -4.74
CA GLU A 122 -11.61 22.84 -5.56
C GLU A 122 -11.24 21.34 -5.63
N ILE A 123 -9.98 21.03 -5.96
CA ILE A 123 -9.46 19.66 -6.02
C ILE A 123 -9.60 18.98 -4.65
N ALA A 124 -9.26 19.66 -3.57
CA ALA A 124 -9.35 19.11 -2.23
C ALA A 124 -10.80 18.79 -1.82
N LEU A 125 -11.74 19.70 -2.08
CA LEU A 125 -13.17 19.50 -1.80
C LEU A 125 -13.73 18.31 -2.60
N HIS A 126 -13.44 18.25 -3.90
CA HIS A 126 -13.86 17.14 -4.75
C HIS A 126 -13.29 15.81 -4.27
N THR A 127 -12.01 15.77 -3.89
CA THR A 127 -11.39 14.54 -3.40
C THR A 127 -11.98 14.10 -2.05
N LEU A 128 -12.28 15.06 -1.16
CA LEU A 128 -12.92 14.77 0.13
C LEU A 128 -14.36 14.23 -0.03
N GLU A 129 -15.10 14.74 -1.00
CA GLU A 129 -16.41 14.21 -1.37
C GLU A 129 -16.32 12.75 -1.84
N GLN A 130 -15.32 12.42 -2.66
CA GLN A 130 -15.09 11.06 -3.17
C GLN A 130 -14.81 10.03 -2.09
N VAL A 131 -14.25 10.44 -0.94
CA VAL A 131 -13.98 9.57 0.23
C VAL A 131 -15.01 9.75 1.35
N GLY A 132 -16.13 10.46 1.10
CA GLY A 132 -17.23 10.59 2.06
C GLY A 132 -16.92 11.48 3.26
N LEU A 133 -16.11 12.52 3.09
CA LEU A 133 -15.71 13.46 4.17
C LEU A 133 -16.10 14.91 3.88
N ALA A 134 -17.05 15.16 2.98
CA ALA A 134 -17.45 16.52 2.60
C ALA A 134 -17.99 17.35 3.78
N ASP A 135 -18.64 16.72 4.75
CA ASP A 135 -19.21 17.35 5.96
C ASP A 135 -18.17 17.51 7.09
N GLN A 136 -16.96 16.93 6.96
CA GLN A 136 -15.92 16.95 7.99
C GLN A 136 -14.80 17.96 7.72
N ILE A 137 -14.91 18.78 6.68
CA ILE A 137 -13.81 19.66 6.15
C ILE A 137 -13.21 20.62 7.17
N ASN A 138 -13.99 21.04 8.16
CA ASN A 138 -13.56 22.01 9.18
C ASN A 138 -12.98 21.35 10.44
N LYS A 139 -13.14 20.02 10.60
CA LYS A 139 -12.62 19.30 11.77
C LYS A 139 -11.10 19.18 11.71
N ARG A 140 -10.49 19.11 12.89
CA ARG A 140 -9.06 18.78 13.05
C ARG A 140 -8.87 17.27 13.22
N PRO A 141 -7.67 16.73 12.99
CA PRO A 141 -7.40 15.29 13.10
C PRO A 141 -7.85 14.66 14.43
N ASN A 142 -7.66 15.35 15.55
CA ASN A 142 -8.06 14.88 16.88
C ASN A 142 -9.58 14.80 17.11
N GLN A 143 -10.38 15.33 16.21
CA GLN A 143 -11.85 15.29 16.25
C GLN A 143 -12.43 14.19 15.32
N LEU A 144 -11.56 13.39 14.71
CA LEU A 144 -11.90 12.35 13.75
C LEU A 144 -11.63 10.96 14.34
N SER A 145 -12.47 9.97 13.95
CA SER A 145 -12.14 8.56 14.20
C SER A 145 -10.91 8.12 13.41
N GLY A 146 -10.27 7.01 13.79
CA GLY A 146 -9.11 6.47 13.09
C GLY A 146 -9.40 6.22 11.59
N GLY A 147 -10.56 5.64 11.26
CA GLY A 147 -10.97 5.44 9.86
C GLY A 147 -11.18 6.76 9.09
N GLN A 148 -11.72 7.80 9.75
CA GLN A 148 -11.83 9.13 9.14
C GLN A 148 -10.46 9.76 8.91
N GLN A 149 -9.53 9.65 9.86
CA GLN A 149 -8.15 10.15 9.70
C GLN A 149 -7.45 9.46 8.53
N GLN A 150 -7.62 8.16 8.41
CA GLN A 150 -7.09 7.38 7.29
C GLN A 150 -7.66 7.86 5.95
N ARG A 151 -8.98 8.05 5.84
CA ARG A 151 -9.59 8.59 4.62
C ARG A 151 -9.06 9.98 4.28
N VAL A 152 -8.78 10.83 5.27
CA VAL A 152 -8.11 12.13 5.03
C VAL A 152 -6.70 11.93 4.47
N ALA A 153 -5.92 10.98 5.00
CA ALA A 153 -4.58 10.69 4.50
C ALA A 153 -4.60 10.15 3.05
N ILE A 154 -5.55 9.27 2.74
CA ILE A 154 -5.78 8.78 1.37
C ILE A 154 -6.18 9.94 0.45
N ALA A 155 -7.13 10.79 0.86
CA ALA A 155 -7.57 11.94 0.09
C ALA A 155 -6.41 12.92 -0.17
N ARG A 156 -5.59 13.21 0.84
CA ARG A 156 -4.39 14.05 0.71
C ARG A 156 -3.43 13.51 -0.33
N THR A 157 -3.17 12.21 -0.28
CA THR A 157 -2.31 11.53 -1.24
C THR A 157 -2.92 11.52 -2.63
N ARG A 158 -4.21 11.16 -2.74
CA ARG A 158 -4.95 11.06 -4.01
C ARG A 158 -5.12 12.42 -4.71
N ALA A 159 -5.29 13.51 -3.96
CA ALA A 159 -5.45 14.85 -4.50
C ALA A 159 -4.27 15.28 -5.40
N MET A 160 -3.07 14.75 -5.14
CA MET A 160 -1.88 14.96 -5.96
C MET A 160 -1.88 14.17 -7.27
N ASN A 161 -2.90 13.33 -7.50
CA ASN A 161 -3.07 12.45 -8.65
C ASN A 161 -1.84 11.56 -8.95
N PRO A 162 -1.30 10.81 -7.96
CA PRO A 162 -0.20 9.90 -8.19
C PRO A 162 -0.68 8.70 -9.01
N ASP A 163 0.20 8.14 -9.80
CA ASP A 163 -0.04 6.91 -10.56
C ASP A 163 0.26 5.64 -9.75
N ILE A 164 1.05 5.76 -8.68
CA ILE A 164 1.34 4.71 -7.71
C ILE A 164 1.10 5.23 -6.30
N ILE A 165 0.36 4.49 -5.48
CA ILE A 165 0.17 4.78 -4.05
C ILE A 165 0.79 3.66 -3.22
N LEU A 166 1.69 4.05 -2.32
CA LEU A 166 2.34 3.19 -1.35
C LEU A 166 1.58 3.30 -0.01
N LEU A 167 1.26 2.17 0.60
CA LEU A 167 0.46 2.09 1.82
C LEU A 167 1.27 1.30 2.88
N ASP A 168 1.74 1.98 3.94
CA ASP A 168 2.54 1.38 5.01
C ASP A 168 1.66 1.02 6.19
N GLU A 169 1.19 -0.22 6.27
CA GLU A 169 0.29 -0.76 7.31
C GLU A 169 -0.90 0.16 7.66
N PRO A 170 -1.64 0.70 6.68
CA PRO A 170 -2.56 1.80 6.90
C PRO A 170 -3.78 1.43 7.75
N ILE A 171 -4.09 0.14 7.91
CA ILE A 171 -5.27 -0.35 8.64
C ILE A 171 -4.93 -1.09 9.95
N SER A 172 -3.64 -1.23 10.28
CA SER A 172 -3.17 -1.97 11.46
C SER A 172 -3.63 -1.36 12.78
N ALA A 173 -3.80 -0.03 12.84
CA ALA A 173 -4.23 0.70 14.03
C ALA A 173 -5.75 0.73 14.25
N LEU A 174 -6.55 0.15 13.34
CA LEU A 174 -8.00 0.13 13.43
C LEU A 174 -8.52 -1.08 14.24
N ASP A 175 -9.66 -0.90 14.90
CA ASP A 175 -10.41 -2.03 15.46
C ASP A 175 -10.97 -2.93 14.36
N VAL A 176 -11.38 -4.15 14.73
CA VAL A 176 -11.81 -5.19 13.79
C VAL A 176 -12.90 -4.73 12.82
N THR A 177 -13.94 -4.06 13.35
CA THR A 177 -15.08 -3.62 12.51
C THR A 177 -14.65 -2.56 11.50
N ASN A 178 -13.90 -1.55 11.94
CA ASN A 178 -13.40 -0.50 11.06
C ASN A 178 -12.37 -1.03 10.06
N ARG A 179 -11.59 -2.07 10.42
CA ARG A 179 -10.65 -2.73 9.52
C ARG A 179 -11.36 -3.40 8.35
N GLU A 180 -12.45 -4.15 8.58
CA GLU A 180 -13.22 -4.80 7.52
C GLU A 180 -13.86 -3.78 6.56
N ILE A 181 -14.44 -2.70 7.11
CA ILE A 181 -14.97 -1.61 6.30
C ILE A 181 -13.87 -1.01 5.42
N MET A 182 -12.71 -0.73 6.02
CA MET A 182 -11.61 -0.07 5.31
C MET A 182 -10.97 -0.95 4.24
N LYS A 183 -10.86 -2.27 4.44
CA LYS A 183 -10.42 -3.21 3.39
C LYS A 183 -11.32 -3.08 2.16
N THR A 184 -12.64 -3.12 2.37
CA THR A 184 -13.62 -2.98 1.29
C THR A 184 -13.51 -1.63 0.57
N GLU A 185 -13.33 -0.54 1.33
CA GLU A 185 -13.15 0.81 0.78
C GLU A 185 -11.86 0.95 -0.02
N LEU A 186 -10.73 0.44 0.49
CA LEU A 186 -9.46 0.48 -0.24
C LEU A 186 -9.55 -0.24 -1.59
N LYS A 187 -10.18 -1.43 -1.61
CA LYS A 187 -10.38 -2.17 -2.86
C LYS A 187 -11.32 -1.42 -3.83
N ALA A 188 -12.38 -0.79 -3.30
CA ALA A 188 -13.29 0.02 -4.10
C ALA A 188 -12.60 1.28 -4.67
N LEU A 189 -11.79 1.96 -3.86
CA LEU A 189 -11.02 3.14 -4.28
C LEU A 189 -9.99 2.78 -5.36
N GLN A 190 -9.25 1.68 -5.19
CA GLN A 190 -8.30 1.20 -6.19
C GLN A 190 -8.98 0.95 -7.54
N LYS A 191 -10.12 0.23 -7.54
CA LYS A 191 -10.87 -0.05 -8.76
C LYS A 191 -11.46 1.22 -9.39
N LYS A 192 -12.06 2.09 -8.57
CA LYS A 192 -12.69 3.34 -9.02
C LYS A 192 -11.71 4.27 -9.73
N PHE A 193 -10.49 4.36 -9.22
CA PHE A 193 -9.46 5.26 -9.75
C PHE A 193 -8.46 4.58 -10.67
N ASN A 194 -8.53 3.25 -10.83
CA ASN A 194 -7.56 2.45 -11.59
C ASN A 194 -6.10 2.79 -11.21
N VAL A 195 -5.84 3.01 -9.91
CA VAL A 195 -4.52 3.37 -9.40
C VAL A 195 -3.73 2.12 -9.02
N THR A 196 -2.44 2.12 -9.32
CA THR A 196 -1.52 1.06 -8.90
C THR A 196 -1.22 1.22 -7.42
N MET A 197 -1.37 0.16 -6.62
CA MET A 197 -1.16 0.18 -5.18
C MET A 197 -0.15 -0.85 -4.73
N LEU A 198 0.76 -0.44 -3.85
CA LEU A 198 1.66 -1.32 -3.13
C LEU A 198 1.36 -1.18 -1.64
N PHE A 199 0.96 -2.28 -1.01
CA PHE A 199 0.42 -2.34 0.35
C PHE A 199 1.30 -3.19 1.24
N ILE A 200 1.79 -2.64 2.34
CA ILE A 200 2.53 -3.38 3.35
C ILE A 200 1.58 -3.84 4.44
N THR A 201 1.66 -5.12 4.77
CA THR A 201 0.97 -5.71 5.92
C THR A 201 1.75 -6.87 6.51
N HIS A 202 1.44 -7.24 7.73
CA HIS A 202 1.86 -8.49 8.38
C HIS A 202 0.68 -9.47 8.56
N ASP A 203 -0.53 -9.08 8.13
CA ASP A 203 -1.75 -9.88 8.24
C ASP A 203 -2.06 -10.58 6.92
N GLN A 204 -2.16 -11.91 6.95
CA GLN A 204 -2.41 -12.75 5.79
C GLN A 204 -3.80 -12.50 5.19
N GLU A 205 -4.83 -12.30 6.03
CA GLU A 205 -6.20 -12.09 5.56
C GLU A 205 -6.32 -10.77 4.79
N GLU A 206 -5.65 -9.70 5.27
CA GLU A 206 -5.59 -8.42 4.57
C GLU A 206 -4.96 -8.61 3.18
N ALA A 207 -3.79 -9.27 3.12
CA ALA A 207 -3.10 -9.52 1.87
C ALA A 207 -3.96 -10.34 0.90
N PHE A 208 -4.61 -11.41 1.37
CA PHE A 208 -5.46 -12.27 0.55
C PHE A 208 -6.73 -11.59 0.06
N PHE A 209 -7.33 -10.72 0.87
CA PHE A 209 -8.54 -9.99 0.49
C PHE A 209 -8.29 -8.89 -0.52
N LEU A 210 -7.20 -8.13 -0.35
CA LEU A 210 -6.95 -6.91 -1.12
C LEU A 210 -6.26 -7.16 -2.45
N SER A 211 -5.36 -8.15 -2.52
CA SER A 211 -4.33 -8.18 -3.54
C SER A 211 -4.71 -8.95 -4.80
N ASP A 212 -4.20 -8.48 -5.92
CA ASP A 212 -4.13 -9.24 -7.15
C ASP A 212 -2.92 -10.20 -7.12
N ARG A 213 -1.79 -9.74 -6.55
CA ARG A 213 -0.61 -10.56 -6.23
C ARG A 213 -0.08 -10.21 -4.84
N ILE A 214 0.57 -11.19 -4.20
CA ILE A 214 1.23 -11.07 -2.91
C ILE A 214 2.71 -11.37 -3.09
N MET A 215 3.57 -10.51 -2.55
CA MET A 215 5.00 -10.72 -2.37
C MET A 215 5.24 -11.14 -0.92
N VAL A 216 5.66 -12.36 -0.69
CA VAL A 216 6.06 -12.84 0.64
C VAL A 216 7.53 -12.51 0.85
N MET A 217 7.83 -11.75 1.90
CA MET A 217 9.19 -11.36 2.28
C MET A 217 9.64 -11.96 3.61
N ASN A 218 10.91 -12.33 3.67
CA ASN A 218 11.56 -12.80 4.89
C ASN A 218 13.04 -12.40 4.90
N ASN A 219 13.53 -11.88 6.02
CA ASN A 219 14.95 -11.52 6.20
C ASN A 219 15.60 -10.77 5.03
N GLY A 220 14.86 -9.82 4.46
CA GLY A 220 15.36 -9.00 3.35
C GLY A 220 15.31 -9.67 1.98
N LEU A 221 14.74 -10.86 1.87
CA LEU A 221 14.59 -11.63 0.62
C LEU A 221 13.11 -11.72 0.20
N ILE A 222 12.89 -11.90 -1.09
CA ILE A 222 11.59 -12.29 -1.64
C ILE A 222 11.53 -13.81 -1.67
N GLU A 223 10.63 -14.40 -0.88
CA GLU A 223 10.43 -15.85 -0.84
C GLU A 223 9.53 -16.35 -1.97
N GLN A 224 8.47 -15.59 -2.28
CA GLN A 224 7.54 -15.90 -3.37
C GLN A 224 6.77 -14.64 -3.78
N ILE A 225 6.45 -14.55 -5.09
CA ILE A 225 5.45 -13.61 -5.62
C ILE A 225 4.46 -14.43 -6.44
N GLY A 226 3.16 -14.24 -6.18
CA GLY A 226 2.10 -14.92 -6.92
C GLY A 226 0.72 -14.40 -6.54
N THR A 227 -0.31 -14.86 -7.23
CA THR A 227 -1.69 -14.64 -6.82
C THR A 227 -1.96 -15.28 -5.44
N PRO A 228 -2.95 -14.81 -4.67
CA PRO A 228 -3.34 -15.47 -3.42
C PRO A 228 -3.55 -16.99 -3.57
N LEU A 229 -4.19 -17.41 -4.65
CA LEU A 229 -4.46 -18.80 -4.92
C LEU A 229 -3.18 -19.62 -5.21
N GLU A 230 -2.23 -19.06 -5.96
CA GLU A 230 -0.93 -19.71 -6.23
C GLU A 230 -0.13 -19.89 -4.95
N ILE A 231 -0.04 -18.85 -4.10
CA ILE A 231 0.69 -18.93 -2.83
C ILE A 231 0.07 -19.96 -1.89
N TYR A 232 -1.27 -20.02 -1.82
CA TYR A 232 -1.97 -20.99 -0.96
C TYR A 232 -1.80 -22.42 -1.44
N ARG A 233 -1.97 -22.68 -2.76
CA ARG A 233 -1.93 -24.05 -3.31
C ARG A 233 -0.52 -24.57 -3.55
N ASN A 234 0.42 -23.68 -3.89
CA ASN A 234 1.78 -24.03 -4.32
C ASN A 234 2.80 -23.14 -3.58
N PRO A 235 2.91 -23.24 -2.24
CA PRO A 235 3.93 -22.50 -1.51
C PRO A 235 5.33 -22.89 -1.98
N ALA A 236 6.18 -21.90 -2.31
CA ALA A 236 7.49 -22.10 -2.91
C ALA A 236 8.47 -22.85 -1.99
N ASN A 237 8.29 -22.71 -0.67
CA ASN A 237 9.14 -23.34 0.33
C ASN A 237 8.41 -23.53 1.66
N GLN A 238 9.08 -24.17 2.62
CA GLN A 238 8.52 -24.45 3.94
C GLN A 238 8.17 -23.16 4.71
N TYR A 239 8.96 -22.10 4.57
CA TYR A 239 8.67 -20.81 5.23
C TYR A 239 7.35 -20.21 4.74
N VAL A 240 7.12 -20.14 3.43
CA VAL A 240 5.85 -19.62 2.87
C VAL A 240 4.67 -20.46 3.33
N LYS A 241 4.83 -21.80 3.37
CA LYS A 241 3.80 -22.69 3.88
C LYS A 241 3.45 -22.37 5.34
N GLU A 242 4.43 -22.33 6.24
CA GLU A 242 4.22 -22.11 7.68
C GLU A 242 3.72 -20.69 7.99
N PHE A 243 4.31 -19.68 7.33
CA PHE A 243 3.98 -18.28 7.61
C PHE A 243 2.65 -17.84 6.99
N VAL A 244 2.22 -18.45 5.87
CA VAL A 244 1.00 -18.04 5.17
C VAL A 244 -0.08 -19.09 5.28
N VAL A 245 0.15 -20.30 4.75
CA VAL A 245 -0.88 -21.33 4.58
C VAL A 245 -1.33 -21.86 5.93
N ASP A 246 -0.39 -22.35 6.74
CA ASP A 246 -0.72 -22.97 8.03
C ASP A 246 -1.37 -21.95 9.00
N GLN A 247 -1.01 -20.66 8.90
CA GLN A 247 -1.66 -19.61 9.70
C GLN A 247 -3.11 -19.35 9.27
N LEU A 248 -3.38 -19.33 7.97
CA LEU A 248 -4.74 -19.18 7.44
C LEU A 248 -5.60 -20.39 7.81
N ASP A 249 -5.08 -21.60 7.63
CA ASP A 249 -5.77 -22.85 7.94
C ASP A 249 -6.08 -22.96 9.43
N LYS A 250 -5.13 -22.58 10.29
CA LYS A 250 -5.34 -22.54 11.74
C LYS A 250 -6.47 -21.59 12.13
N LYS A 251 -6.46 -20.34 11.62
CA LYS A 251 -7.53 -19.37 11.88
C LYS A 251 -8.90 -19.92 11.45
N TYR A 252 -8.97 -20.57 10.28
CA TYR A 252 -10.21 -21.14 9.78
C TYR A 252 -10.69 -22.32 10.65
N THR A 253 -9.77 -23.21 11.02
CA THR A 253 -10.07 -24.36 11.88
C THR A 253 -10.53 -23.93 13.28
N ASP A 254 -9.86 -22.93 13.89
CA ASP A 254 -10.26 -22.37 15.17
C ASP A 254 -11.68 -21.81 15.11
N LEU A 255 -12.04 -21.06 14.06
CA LEU A 255 -13.40 -20.54 13.85
C LEU A 255 -14.44 -21.66 13.73
N LEU A 256 -14.16 -22.72 12.99
CA LEU A 256 -15.07 -23.87 12.89
C LEU A 256 -15.25 -24.60 14.22
N GLY A 257 -14.17 -24.75 15.01
CA GLY A 257 -14.20 -25.34 16.34
C GLY A 257 -15.13 -24.58 17.30
N TYR A 258 -15.07 -23.23 17.29
CA TYR A 258 -15.97 -22.39 18.10
C TYR A 258 -17.44 -22.48 17.67
N THR A 259 -17.72 -22.75 16.40
CA THR A 259 -19.11 -22.83 15.89
C THR A 259 -19.73 -24.22 16.04
N GLY A 260 -18.98 -25.22 16.55
CA GLY A 260 -19.47 -26.60 16.71
C GLY A 260 -19.78 -27.29 15.38
N ARG A 261 -19.16 -26.88 14.28
CA ARG A 261 -19.36 -27.43 12.93
C ARG A 261 -18.21 -28.32 12.47
N ILE A 262 -17.45 -28.90 13.41
CA ILE A 262 -16.47 -29.97 13.14
C ILE A 262 -17.05 -31.27 13.68
#